data_3dab1546a768478cd5e9362acdc986c9
#
_entry.id   3dab1546a768478cd5e9362acdc986c9
#
_cell.length_a   1.000
_cell.length_b   1.000
_cell.length_c   1.000
_cell.angle_alpha   90.00
_cell.angle_beta   90.00
_cell.angle_gamma   90.00
#
_symmetry.space_group_name_H-M   'P 1'
#
loop_
_entity.id
_entity.type
_entity.pdbx_description
1 polymer ?
#
loop_
_entity_poly.entity_id
_entity_poly.type
_entity_poly.pdbx_seq_one_letter_code
_entity_poly.pdbx_strand_id
1 'polypeptide(L)'
;MRGSWTTGPGMMAVLGSFGDIELHHHPAVQLAVGIDGALALVAGDGTEQHCSIAAVAGGTRHAMRADGARAALSIYLGPETGSATRLTAAIRAHARHPGLWAVDGAEPLATAAAAAARAGDLSGAADMVVDALLGRPDAPAGTAVHPQVRQAIELVTARIPSRTDLGSVAGEVAMSADHLGRLFRKQTGTSFGATARWTRLLAALEHLSAGTSITDAAHMAGFSDGAHATRVCRELTGIAPSDVARALS
;
A
#
# COMPACT_ATOMS: atom_id res chain seq x y z
N MET A 1 -14.25 4.70 16.49
CA MET A 1 -14.30 5.56 15.29
C MET A 1 -14.79 4.68 14.16
N ARG A 2 -15.77 5.11 13.37
CA ARG A 2 -16.12 4.39 12.13
C ARG A 2 -14.96 4.55 11.17
N GLY A 3 -14.55 3.47 10.53
CA GLY A 3 -13.54 3.54 9.49
C GLY A 3 -14.08 4.23 8.25
N SER A 4 -13.19 4.78 7.47
CA SER A 4 -13.50 5.35 6.15
C SER A 4 -12.35 5.08 5.18
N TRP A 5 -12.65 5.07 3.91
CA TRP A 5 -11.65 4.83 2.89
C TRP A 5 -11.96 5.64 1.63
N THR A 6 -10.95 5.87 0.83
CA THR A 6 -11.07 6.47 -0.50
C THR A 6 -10.08 5.82 -1.45
N THR A 7 -10.43 5.79 -2.73
CA THR A 7 -9.53 5.35 -3.80
C THR A 7 -9.42 6.43 -4.86
N GLY A 8 -8.27 6.50 -5.47
CA GLY A 8 -7.96 7.36 -6.61
C GLY A 8 -6.98 6.65 -7.54
N PRO A 9 -6.60 7.26 -8.66
CA PRO A 9 -5.66 6.67 -9.60
C PRO A 9 -4.33 6.31 -8.91
N GLY A 10 -4.07 5.01 -8.72
CA GLY A 10 -2.86 4.50 -8.07
C GLY A 10 -2.72 4.82 -6.58
N MET A 11 -3.79 5.21 -5.90
CA MET A 11 -3.79 5.48 -4.46
C MET A 11 -5.00 4.87 -3.77
N MET A 12 -4.80 4.37 -2.54
CA MET A 12 -5.86 4.04 -1.60
C MET A 12 -5.50 4.63 -0.24
N ALA A 13 -6.45 5.27 0.43
CA ALA A 13 -6.30 5.71 1.81
C ALA A 13 -7.41 5.12 2.69
N VAL A 14 -7.02 4.63 3.87
CA VAL A 14 -7.91 3.97 4.82
C VAL A 14 -7.68 4.57 6.21
N LEU A 15 -8.72 5.08 6.83
CA LEU A 15 -8.73 5.48 8.24
C LEU A 15 -9.46 4.41 9.04
N GLY A 16 -8.81 3.84 10.04
CA GLY A 16 -9.45 2.82 10.88
C GLY A 16 -8.61 2.39 12.07
N SER A 17 -9.25 1.64 12.99
CA SER A 17 -8.59 0.99 14.12
C SER A 17 -8.36 -0.48 13.76
N PHE A 18 -7.12 -0.84 13.48
CA PHE A 18 -6.78 -2.19 13.01
C PHE A 18 -6.11 -3.05 14.09
N GLY A 19 -5.83 -2.50 15.27
CA GLY A 19 -5.01 -3.19 16.28
C GLY A 19 -3.58 -3.42 15.79
N ASP A 20 -2.98 -4.54 16.19
CA ASP A 20 -1.67 -4.95 15.70
C ASP A 20 -1.81 -5.60 14.33
N ILE A 21 -1.00 -5.11 13.38
CA ILE A 21 -0.90 -5.65 12.01
C ILE A 21 0.27 -6.61 11.99
N GLU A 22 0.00 -7.86 11.65
CA GLU A 22 1.02 -8.93 11.60
C GLU A 22 2.06 -8.67 10.50
N LEU A 23 3.19 -9.37 10.60
CA LEU A 23 4.30 -9.28 9.66
C LEU A 23 3.87 -9.66 8.25
N HIS A 24 3.89 -8.71 7.34
CA HIS A 24 3.44 -8.85 5.95
C HIS A 24 4.32 -8.07 4.96
N HIS A 25 3.99 -8.11 3.69
CA HIS A 25 4.61 -7.28 2.66
C HIS A 25 3.68 -7.12 1.45
N HIS A 26 3.74 -5.98 0.78
CA HIS A 26 2.93 -5.66 -0.40
C HIS A 26 3.73 -4.82 -1.42
N PRO A 27 3.29 -4.76 -2.71
CA PRO A 27 3.99 -3.99 -3.74
C PRO A 27 3.88 -2.47 -3.59
N ALA A 28 2.83 -1.99 -2.93
CA ALA A 28 2.59 -0.56 -2.76
C ALA A 28 3.64 0.07 -1.82
N VAL A 29 3.93 1.34 -2.02
CA VAL A 29 4.53 2.17 -0.96
C VAL A 29 3.44 2.50 0.04
N GLN A 30 3.69 2.28 1.33
CA GLN A 30 2.74 2.59 2.39
C GLN A 30 3.26 3.75 3.23
N LEU A 31 2.37 4.71 3.51
CA LEU A 31 2.53 5.68 4.57
C LEU A 31 1.48 5.37 5.64
N ALA A 32 1.87 5.40 6.91
CA ALA A 32 0.94 5.23 8.02
C ALA A 32 1.09 6.39 8.99
N VAL A 33 -0.02 7.02 9.32
CA VAL A 33 -0.09 8.14 10.26
C VAL A 33 -0.83 7.69 11.51
N GLY A 34 -0.17 7.80 12.67
CA GLY A 34 -0.80 7.53 13.96
C GLY A 34 -1.84 8.60 14.30
N ILE A 35 -3.03 8.15 14.71
CA ILE A 35 -4.13 9.04 15.13
C ILE A 35 -4.22 9.01 16.65
N ASP A 36 -4.04 10.16 17.30
CA ASP A 36 -4.03 10.33 18.75
C ASP A 36 -2.95 9.53 19.49
N GLY A 37 -1.82 9.29 18.83
CA GLY A 37 -0.69 8.57 19.41
C GLY A 37 0.31 8.16 18.34
N ALA A 38 1.38 7.51 18.78
CA ALA A 38 2.43 6.99 17.90
C ALA A 38 2.11 5.59 17.38
N LEU A 39 2.87 5.18 16.38
CA LEU A 39 2.93 3.84 15.84
C LEU A 39 4.30 3.23 16.14
N ALA A 40 4.35 1.93 16.35
CA ALA A 40 5.57 1.16 16.33
C ALA A 40 5.67 0.44 14.97
N LEU A 41 6.66 0.85 14.18
CA LEU A 41 7.02 0.22 12.91
C LEU A 41 8.03 -0.88 13.17
N VAL A 42 7.68 -2.13 12.86
CA VAL A 42 8.47 -3.32 13.18
C VAL A 42 9.04 -3.93 11.91
N ALA A 43 10.36 -4.12 11.88
CA ALA A 43 11.07 -4.76 10.79
C ALA A 43 10.94 -6.28 10.83
N GLY A 44 11.31 -6.95 9.72
CA GLY A 44 11.26 -8.40 9.61
C GLY A 44 12.22 -9.15 10.56
N ASP A 45 13.23 -8.47 11.10
CA ASP A 45 14.17 -9.00 12.12
C ASP A 45 13.73 -8.68 13.57
N GLY A 46 12.57 -8.03 13.73
CA GLY A 46 12.03 -7.62 15.03
C GLY A 46 12.49 -6.25 15.51
N THR A 47 13.34 -5.54 14.77
CA THR A 47 13.73 -4.16 15.12
C THR A 47 12.50 -3.24 15.09
N GLU A 48 12.30 -2.46 16.14
CA GLU A 48 11.15 -1.60 16.34
C GLU A 48 11.56 -0.11 16.34
N GLN A 49 10.75 0.73 15.68
CA GLN A 49 10.94 2.17 15.60
C GLN A 49 9.61 2.86 15.91
N HIS A 50 9.61 3.80 16.86
CA HIS A 50 8.42 4.57 17.23
C HIS A 50 8.34 5.86 16.43
N CYS A 51 7.16 6.20 15.89
CA CYS A 51 6.98 7.37 15.03
C CYS A 51 5.51 7.80 14.94
N SER A 52 5.30 9.07 14.62
CA SER A 52 3.96 9.60 14.27
C SER A 52 3.59 9.30 12.82
N ILE A 53 4.58 9.19 11.94
CA ILE A 53 4.43 8.79 10.53
C ILE A 53 5.49 7.75 10.20
N ALA A 54 5.03 6.60 9.68
CA ALA A 54 5.85 5.54 9.12
C ALA A 54 5.77 5.54 7.60
N ALA A 55 6.90 5.30 6.91
CA ALA A 55 6.93 5.09 5.47
C ALA A 55 7.62 3.76 5.15
N VAL A 56 6.99 2.94 4.31
CA VAL A 56 7.41 1.60 3.95
C VAL A 56 7.53 1.47 2.44
N ALA A 57 8.71 1.07 1.96
CA ALA A 57 8.93 0.81 0.54
C ALA A 57 8.26 -0.50 0.09
N GLY A 58 7.79 -0.54 -1.14
CA GLY A 58 7.19 -1.74 -1.72
C GLY A 58 8.09 -2.97 -1.60
N GLY A 59 7.51 -4.11 -1.23
CA GLY A 59 8.20 -5.37 -1.02
C GLY A 59 8.92 -5.55 0.32
N THR A 60 8.93 -4.52 1.17
CA THR A 60 9.59 -4.60 2.49
C THR A 60 8.70 -5.34 3.49
N ARG A 61 9.25 -6.36 4.17
CA ARG A 61 8.55 -7.06 5.25
C ARG A 61 8.48 -6.19 6.48
N HIS A 62 7.27 -5.97 6.98
CA HIS A 62 7.02 -5.11 8.14
C HIS A 62 5.76 -5.52 8.89
N ALA A 63 5.69 -5.10 10.14
CA ALA A 63 4.50 -5.11 10.97
C ALA A 63 4.28 -3.72 11.54
N MET A 64 3.08 -3.43 12.01
CA MET A 64 2.75 -2.19 12.70
C MET A 64 1.95 -2.49 13.95
N ARG A 65 2.26 -1.77 15.03
CA ARG A 65 1.54 -1.83 16.30
C ARG A 65 1.10 -0.44 16.72
N ALA A 66 0.00 -0.39 17.46
CA ALA A 66 -0.39 0.83 18.12
C ALA A 66 0.57 1.12 19.28
N ASP A 67 1.21 2.29 19.28
CA ASP A 67 1.98 2.82 20.39
C ASP A 67 1.25 4.06 20.93
N GLY A 68 0.14 3.81 21.60
CA GLY A 68 -0.80 4.83 22.03
C GLY A 68 -1.77 5.33 20.96
N ALA A 69 -1.54 5.07 19.67
CA ALA A 69 -2.48 5.42 18.61
C ALA A 69 -3.81 4.67 18.76
N ARG A 70 -4.93 5.38 18.57
CA ARG A 70 -6.28 4.80 18.61
C ARG A 70 -6.76 4.31 17.27
N ALA A 71 -6.16 4.82 16.20
CA ALA A 71 -6.41 4.47 14.81
C ALA A 71 -5.17 4.84 13.98
N ALA A 72 -5.17 4.44 12.72
CA ALA A 72 -4.18 4.89 11.75
C ALA A 72 -4.85 5.34 10.45
N LEU A 73 -4.28 6.35 9.81
CA LEU A 73 -4.50 6.64 8.41
C LEU A 73 -3.40 5.91 7.62
N SER A 74 -3.78 4.86 6.91
CA SER A 74 -2.89 4.10 6.02
C SER A 74 -3.11 4.54 4.58
N ILE A 75 -2.03 4.98 3.91
CA ILE A 75 -2.03 5.46 2.52
C ILE A 75 -1.17 4.48 1.71
N TYR A 76 -1.73 3.90 0.67
CA TYR A 76 -1.05 2.97 -0.23
C TYR A 76 -0.93 3.60 -1.60
N LEU A 77 0.29 3.71 -2.11
CA LEU A 77 0.60 4.23 -3.43
C LEU A 77 1.04 3.09 -4.34
N GLY A 78 0.34 2.93 -5.44
CA GLY A 78 0.62 1.90 -6.44
C GLY A 78 2.03 2.05 -7.04
N PRO A 79 2.72 0.93 -7.31
CA PRO A 79 4.08 0.96 -7.84
C PRO A 79 4.19 1.58 -9.23
N GLU A 80 3.07 1.80 -9.93
CA GLU A 80 2.96 2.50 -11.20
C GLU A 80 3.00 4.02 -11.08
N THR A 81 2.91 4.57 -9.86
CA THR A 81 2.87 6.01 -9.64
C THR A 81 4.24 6.65 -9.52
N GLY A 82 4.37 7.88 -10.00
CA GLY A 82 5.59 8.68 -9.81
C GLY A 82 5.87 8.98 -8.33
N SER A 83 4.82 9.20 -7.54
CA SER A 83 4.92 9.44 -6.09
C SER A 83 5.50 8.25 -5.35
N ALA A 84 5.07 7.00 -5.67
CA ALA A 84 5.64 5.79 -5.08
C ALA A 84 7.14 5.65 -5.40
N THR A 85 7.55 5.96 -6.62
CA THR A 85 8.97 5.91 -7.03
C THR A 85 9.80 6.93 -6.25
N ARG A 86 9.32 8.18 -6.16
CA ARG A 86 10.00 9.26 -5.41
C ARG A 86 10.05 8.96 -3.92
N LEU A 87 8.96 8.48 -3.31
CA LEU A 87 8.94 8.08 -1.90
C LEU A 87 9.86 6.88 -1.64
N THR A 88 9.94 5.90 -2.55
CA THR A 88 10.90 4.80 -2.43
C THR A 88 12.34 5.32 -2.39
N ALA A 89 12.66 6.33 -3.18
CA ALA A 89 13.98 6.97 -3.15
C ALA A 89 14.21 7.73 -1.84
N ALA A 90 13.21 8.49 -1.34
CA ALA A 90 13.28 9.18 -0.06
C ALA A 90 13.43 8.20 1.12
N ILE A 91 12.65 7.12 1.14
CA ILE A 91 12.78 6.07 2.14
C ILE A 91 14.21 5.51 2.16
N ARG A 92 14.78 5.20 1.00
CA ARG A 92 16.16 4.67 0.92
C ARG A 92 17.20 5.67 1.43
N ALA A 93 16.99 6.96 1.28
CA ALA A 93 17.90 8.01 1.73
C ALA A 93 17.86 8.23 3.25
N HIS A 94 16.67 8.07 3.88
CA HIS A 94 16.45 8.41 5.29
C HIS A 94 16.26 7.20 6.21
N ALA A 95 16.02 6.01 5.65
CA ALA A 95 15.73 4.82 6.43
C ALA A 95 16.92 4.36 7.26
N ARG A 96 16.71 4.15 8.56
CA ARG A 96 17.68 3.49 9.45
C ARG A 96 17.68 1.96 9.29
N HIS A 97 16.57 1.41 8.77
CA HIS A 97 16.44 0.00 8.43
C HIS A 97 16.01 -0.09 6.95
N PRO A 98 16.58 -1.01 6.13
CA PRO A 98 16.28 -1.09 4.70
C PRO A 98 14.78 -1.12 4.40
N GLY A 99 14.31 -0.09 3.67
CA GLY A 99 12.92 0.04 3.24
C GLY A 99 11.92 0.51 4.31
N LEU A 100 12.37 0.84 5.53
CA LEU A 100 11.52 1.31 6.63
C LEU A 100 12.03 2.67 7.14
N TRP A 101 11.19 3.68 7.08
CA TRP A 101 11.51 5.02 7.55
C TRP A 101 10.49 5.49 8.59
N ALA A 102 10.91 5.58 9.83
CA ALA A 102 10.23 6.34 10.88
C ALA A 102 10.55 7.83 10.66
N VAL A 103 9.56 8.63 10.33
CA VAL A 103 9.76 10.04 9.92
C VAL A 103 9.99 10.90 11.16
N ASP A 104 11.21 11.40 11.32
CA ASP A 104 11.58 12.26 12.44
C ASP A 104 10.86 13.63 12.33
N GLY A 105 10.38 14.16 13.47
CA GLY A 105 9.75 15.48 13.57
C GLY A 105 8.43 15.62 12.81
N ALA A 106 7.71 14.51 12.62
CA ALA A 106 6.49 14.47 11.83
C ALA A 106 5.20 14.75 12.62
N GLU A 107 5.28 15.02 13.92
CA GLU A 107 4.11 15.22 14.80
C GLU A 107 3.17 16.34 14.31
N PRO A 108 3.65 17.52 13.87
CA PRO A 108 2.76 18.56 13.36
C PRO A 108 2.02 18.12 12.10
N LEU A 109 2.72 17.43 11.17
CA LEU A 109 2.14 16.90 9.95
C LEU A 109 1.12 15.79 10.27
N ALA A 110 1.45 14.87 11.19
CA ALA A 110 0.55 13.82 11.64
C ALA A 110 -0.73 14.39 12.24
N THR A 111 -0.61 15.44 13.07
CA THR A 111 -1.76 16.14 13.68
C THR A 111 -2.65 16.79 12.61
N ALA A 112 -2.06 17.48 11.64
CA ALA A 112 -2.81 18.12 10.56
C ALA A 112 -3.52 17.07 9.66
N ALA A 113 -2.82 16.01 9.26
CA ALA A 113 -3.40 14.91 8.47
C ALA A 113 -4.51 14.18 9.24
N ALA A 114 -4.33 13.94 10.55
CA ALA A 114 -5.35 13.37 11.40
C ALA A 114 -6.61 14.23 11.47
N ALA A 115 -6.47 15.55 11.57
CA ALA A 115 -7.59 16.48 11.59
C ALA A 115 -8.38 16.45 10.27
N ALA A 116 -7.69 16.49 9.12
CA ALA A 116 -8.31 16.40 7.79
C ALA A 116 -9.04 15.06 7.60
N ALA A 117 -8.39 13.95 7.97
CA ALA A 117 -8.97 12.61 7.86
C ALA A 117 -10.25 12.47 8.72
N ARG A 118 -10.26 13.02 9.95
CA ARG A 118 -11.47 13.03 10.81
C ARG A 118 -12.58 13.91 10.28
N ALA A 119 -12.26 14.97 9.56
CA ALA A 119 -13.22 15.81 8.86
C ALA A 119 -13.81 15.13 7.61
N GLY A 120 -13.36 13.92 7.26
CA GLY A 120 -13.81 13.16 6.10
C GLY A 120 -13.00 13.41 4.83
N ASP A 121 -11.98 14.28 4.87
CA ASP A 121 -11.10 14.55 3.74
C ASP A 121 -9.88 13.61 3.74
N LEU A 122 -10.12 12.34 3.41
CA LEU A 122 -9.05 11.35 3.34
C LEU A 122 -8.08 11.61 2.18
N SER A 123 -8.58 12.09 1.04
CA SER A 123 -7.74 12.40 -0.11
C SER A 123 -6.81 13.57 0.20
N GLY A 124 -7.34 14.66 0.72
CA GLY A 124 -6.53 15.82 1.13
C GLY A 124 -5.53 15.48 2.23
N ALA A 125 -5.92 14.62 3.20
CA ALA A 125 -4.99 14.14 4.22
C ALA A 125 -3.84 13.30 3.62
N ALA A 126 -4.16 12.44 2.65
CA ALA A 126 -3.15 11.62 1.97
C ALA A 126 -2.20 12.50 1.12
N ASP A 127 -2.74 13.41 0.33
CA ASP A 127 -1.96 14.32 -0.50
C ASP A 127 -1.04 15.20 0.36
N MET A 128 -1.55 15.74 1.48
CA MET A 128 -0.77 16.52 2.44
C MET A 128 0.46 15.75 2.94
N VAL A 129 0.31 14.48 3.30
CA VAL A 129 1.43 13.66 3.80
C VAL A 129 2.40 13.34 2.67
N VAL A 130 1.91 12.95 1.50
CA VAL A 130 2.73 12.65 0.32
C VAL A 130 3.54 13.86 -0.10
N ASP A 131 2.89 15.02 -0.25
CA ASP A 131 3.54 16.26 -0.69
C ASP A 131 4.57 16.76 0.31
N ALA A 132 4.28 16.70 1.61
CA ALA A 132 5.22 17.08 2.65
C ALA A 132 6.48 16.21 2.65
N LEU A 133 6.35 14.88 2.45
CA LEU A 133 7.50 14.00 2.40
C LEU A 133 8.30 14.14 1.08
N LEU A 134 7.62 14.43 -0.03
CA LEU A 134 8.26 14.67 -1.33
C LEU A 134 8.80 16.10 -1.49
N GLY A 135 8.28 17.05 -0.75
CA GLY A 135 8.72 18.47 -0.75
C GLY A 135 9.90 18.75 0.17
N ARG A 136 10.44 17.75 0.89
CA ARG A 136 11.63 17.96 1.73
C ARG A 136 12.83 18.36 0.87
N PRO A 137 13.65 19.31 1.32
CA PRO A 137 14.80 19.82 0.53
C PRO A 137 15.82 18.74 0.14
N ASP A 138 15.89 17.68 0.92
CA ASP A 138 16.78 16.53 0.78
C ASP A 138 16.11 15.32 0.10
N ALA A 139 14.86 15.45 -0.35
CA ALA A 139 14.16 14.38 -1.05
C ALA A 139 14.81 14.11 -2.43
N PRO A 140 15.31 12.90 -2.68
CA PRO A 140 15.96 12.61 -3.95
C PRO A 140 14.96 12.63 -5.10
N ALA A 141 15.42 13.08 -6.28
CA ALA A 141 14.65 12.93 -7.51
C ALA A 141 14.48 11.43 -7.81
N GLY A 142 13.25 10.93 -7.76
CA GLY A 142 12.95 9.55 -8.12
C GLY A 142 13.12 9.30 -9.63
N THR A 143 13.49 8.07 -9.98
CA THR A 143 13.49 7.63 -11.39
C THR A 143 12.04 7.49 -11.87
N ALA A 144 11.73 7.90 -13.08
CA ALA A 144 10.39 7.70 -13.65
C ALA A 144 10.05 6.20 -13.73
N VAL A 145 8.78 5.86 -13.52
CA VAL A 145 8.29 4.49 -13.73
C VAL A 145 8.45 4.11 -15.19
N HIS A 146 9.04 2.94 -15.43
CA HIS A 146 9.23 2.45 -16.80
C HIS A 146 7.87 2.28 -17.51
N PRO A 147 7.68 2.80 -18.73
CA PRO A 147 6.39 2.78 -19.41
C PRO A 147 5.78 1.37 -19.51
N GLN A 148 6.59 0.34 -19.81
CA GLN A 148 6.11 -1.03 -19.91
C GLN A 148 5.70 -1.63 -18.56
N VAL A 149 6.30 -1.21 -17.43
CA VAL A 149 5.84 -1.62 -16.10
C VAL A 149 4.47 -1.02 -15.78
N ARG A 150 4.29 0.27 -16.10
CA ARG A 150 3.00 0.94 -15.94
C ARG A 150 1.94 0.28 -16.79
N GLN A 151 2.21 0.12 -18.08
CA GLN A 151 1.29 -0.54 -19.02
C GLN A 151 0.94 -1.97 -18.60
N ALA A 152 1.91 -2.74 -18.08
CA ALA A 152 1.65 -4.08 -17.59
C ALA A 152 0.71 -4.09 -16.38
N ILE A 153 0.80 -3.11 -15.47
CA ILE A 153 -0.12 -2.97 -14.32
C ILE A 153 -1.51 -2.57 -14.81
N GLU A 154 -1.61 -1.62 -15.75
CA GLU A 154 -2.88 -1.21 -16.38
C GLU A 154 -3.57 -2.41 -17.06
N LEU A 155 -2.82 -3.24 -17.77
CA LEU A 155 -3.34 -4.46 -18.39
C LEU A 155 -3.88 -5.47 -17.36
N VAL A 156 -3.17 -5.66 -16.24
CA VAL A 156 -3.65 -6.52 -15.15
C VAL A 156 -4.96 -5.98 -14.58
N THR A 157 -5.04 -4.69 -14.32
CA THR A 157 -6.23 -4.02 -13.77
C THR A 157 -7.43 -4.13 -14.71
N ALA A 158 -7.22 -3.85 -15.98
CA ALA A 158 -8.28 -3.88 -16.99
C ALA A 158 -8.85 -5.30 -17.25
N ARG A 159 -8.11 -6.34 -16.89
CA ARG A 159 -8.50 -7.74 -17.12
C ARG A 159 -9.17 -8.42 -15.94
N ILE A 160 -9.27 -7.79 -14.80
CA ILE A 160 -10.02 -8.36 -13.67
C ILE A 160 -11.47 -8.61 -14.14
N PRO A 161 -12.04 -9.82 -13.88
CA PRO A 161 -11.55 -10.91 -13.02
C PRO A 161 -10.61 -11.93 -13.69
N SER A 162 -10.29 -11.80 -14.97
CA SER A 162 -9.51 -12.78 -15.71
C SER A 162 -8.08 -12.91 -15.16
N ARG A 163 -7.55 -14.13 -15.19
CA ARG A 163 -6.14 -14.36 -14.82
C ARG A 163 -5.22 -13.82 -15.90
N THR A 164 -4.15 -13.18 -15.45
CA THR A 164 -3.14 -12.58 -16.30
C THR A 164 -1.79 -13.18 -15.92
N ASP A 165 -1.11 -13.80 -16.88
CA ASP A 165 0.25 -14.33 -16.68
C ASP A 165 1.31 -13.37 -17.26
N LEU A 166 2.53 -13.51 -16.75
CA LEU A 166 3.65 -12.64 -17.13
C LEU A 166 3.99 -12.75 -18.62
N GLY A 167 3.89 -13.96 -19.20
CA GLY A 167 4.25 -14.20 -20.61
C GLY A 167 3.31 -13.47 -21.56
N SER A 168 1.99 -13.58 -21.32
CA SER A 168 0.96 -12.88 -22.09
C SER A 168 1.15 -11.36 -22.04
N VAL A 169 1.33 -10.79 -20.84
CA VAL A 169 1.52 -9.35 -20.66
C VAL A 169 2.83 -8.88 -21.30
N ALA A 170 3.92 -9.64 -21.15
CA ALA A 170 5.20 -9.29 -21.74
C ALA A 170 5.12 -9.18 -23.26
N GLY A 171 4.42 -10.10 -23.94
CA GLY A 171 4.18 -10.01 -25.38
C GLY A 171 3.48 -8.72 -25.78
N GLU A 172 2.47 -8.29 -25.03
CA GLU A 172 1.70 -7.08 -25.32
C GLU A 172 2.46 -5.78 -25.08
N VAL A 173 3.39 -5.78 -24.11
CA VAL A 173 4.27 -4.63 -23.89
C VAL A 173 5.59 -4.72 -24.67
N ALA A 174 5.66 -5.60 -25.66
CA ALA A 174 6.81 -5.82 -26.55
C ALA A 174 8.13 -6.14 -25.80
N MET A 175 8.03 -6.99 -24.76
CA MET A 175 9.17 -7.47 -23.97
C MET A 175 9.18 -9.00 -23.87
N SER A 176 10.36 -9.58 -23.54
CA SER A 176 10.39 -10.97 -23.07
C SER A 176 9.92 -11.05 -21.60
N ALA A 177 9.30 -12.17 -21.23
CA ALA A 177 8.81 -12.40 -19.87
C ALA A 177 9.93 -12.23 -18.81
N ASP A 178 11.12 -12.73 -19.12
CA ASP A 178 12.29 -12.63 -18.24
C ASP A 178 12.75 -11.17 -18.04
N HIS A 179 12.79 -10.38 -19.12
CA HIS A 179 13.13 -8.96 -19.05
C HIS A 179 12.08 -8.17 -18.24
N LEU A 180 10.79 -8.34 -18.53
CA LEU A 180 9.72 -7.69 -17.80
C LEU A 180 9.74 -8.09 -16.32
N GLY A 181 9.96 -9.37 -16.00
CA GLY A 181 10.05 -9.85 -14.63
C GLY A 181 11.22 -9.23 -13.83
N ARG A 182 12.40 -9.07 -14.45
CA ARG A 182 13.54 -8.36 -13.83
C ARG A 182 13.24 -6.87 -13.62
N LEU A 183 12.63 -6.24 -14.63
CA LEU A 183 12.28 -4.83 -14.58
C LEU A 183 11.25 -4.54 -13.47
N PHE A 184 10.25 -5.40 -13.33
CA PHE A 184 9.29 -5.32 -12.20
C PHE A 184 10.01 -5.33 -10.86
N ARG A 185 10.83 -6.36 -10.59
CA ARG A 185 11.57 -6.44 -9.31
C ARG A 185 12.45 -5.23 -9.06
N LYS A 186 13.12 -4.72 -10.10
CA LYS A 186 13.99 -3.55 -9.98
C LYS A 186 13.21 -2.28 -9.60
N GLN A 187 12.03 -2.08 -10.18
CA GLN A 187 11.25 -0.85 -10.00
C GLN A 187 10.29 -0.92 -8.82
N THR A 188 9.62 -2.05 -8.62
CA THR A 188 8.54 -2.17 -7.61
C THR A 188 9.00 -2.85 -6.33
N GLY A 189 10.21 -3.41 -6.30
CA GLY A 189 10.70 -4.24 -5.18
C GLY A 189 10.05 -5.62 -5.11
N THR A 190 9.07 -5.94 -5.98
CA THR A 190 8.28 -7.19 -5.95
C THR A 190 8.17 -7.85 -7.33
N SER A 191 7.62 -9.05 -7.37
CA SER A 191 7.36 -9.74 -8.63
C SER A 191 6.07 -9.25 -9.30
N PHE A 192 5.97 -9.43 -10.62
CA PHE A 192 4.71 -9.24 -11.37
C PHE A 192 3.53 -9.99 -10.73
N GLY A 193 3.72 -11.25 -10.32
CA GLY A 193 2.67 -12.04 -9.68
C GLY A 193 2.21 -11.46 -8.34
N ALA A 194 3.12 -10.89 -7.55
CA ALA A 194 2.74 -10.20 -6.30
C ALA A 194 1.93 -8.94 -6.59
N THR A 195 2.34 -8.14 -7.59
CA THR A 195 1.59 -6.96 -8.02
C THR A 195 0.20 -7.34 -8.55
N ALA A 196 0.09 -8.38 -9.37
CA ALA A 196 -1.20 -8.85 -9.88
C ALA A 196 -2.14 -9.32 -8.74
N ARG A 197 -1.62 -10.01 -7.70
CA ARG A 197 -2.42 -10.38 -6.53
C ARG A 197 -2.86 -9.16 -5.72
N TRP A 198 -1.97 -8.17 -5.57
CA TRP A 198 -2.30 -6.90 -4.92
C TRP A 198 -3.43 -6.15 -5.64
N THR A 199 -3.33 -6.00 -6.96
CA THR A 199 -4.37 -5.35 -7.77
C THR A 199 -5.74 -6.04 -7.61
N ARG A 200 -5.76 -7.39 -7.62
CA ARG A 200 -7.00 -8.15 -7.35
C ARG A 200 -7.51 -7.99 -5.92
N LEU A 201 -6.60 -7.92 -4.95
CA LEU A 201 -7.01 -7.68 -3.56
C LEU A 201 -7.68 -6.32 -3.42
N LEU A 202 -7.15 -5.26 -4.04
CA LEU A 202 -7.77 -3.94 -4.03
C LEU A 202 -9.18 -3.97 -4.64
N ALA A 203 -9.35 -4.65 -5.78
CA ALA A 203 -10.68 -4.82 -6.40
C ALA A 203 -11.65 -5.61 -5.49
N ALA A 204 -11.17 -6.67 -4.80
CA ALA A 204 -12.01 -7.39 -3.84
C ALA A 204 -12.42 -6.51 -2.65
N LEU A 205 -11.51 -5.69 -2.12
CA LEU A 205 -11.81 -4.77 -1.03
C LEU A 205 -12.82 -3.68 -1.45
N GLU A 206 -12.75 -3.22 -2.69
CA GLU A 206 -13.73 -2.29 -3.27
C GLU A 206 -15.13 -2.92 -3.32
N HIS A 207 -15.26 -4.16 -3.80
CA HIS A 207 -16.53 -4.87 -3.78
C HIS A 207 -17.05 -5.12 -2.35
N LEU A 208 -16.18 -5.49 -1.42
CA LEU A 208 -16.55 -5.67 -0.01
C LEU A 208 -17.10 -4.40 0.62
N SER A 209 -16.50 -3.25 0.34
CA SER A 209 -16.96 -1.96 0.87
C SER A 209 -18.30 -1.52 0.28
N ALA A 210 -18.62 -1.99 -0.93
CA ALA A 210 -19.95 -1.83 -1.53
C ALA A 210 -20.99 -2.81 -0.98
N GLY A 211 -20.66 -3.61 0.05
CA GLY A 211 -21.56 -4.53 0.73
C GLY A 211 -21.66 -5.93 0.11
N THR A 212 -20.77 -6.26 -0.83
CA THR A 212 -20.72 -7.59 -1.43
C THR A 212 -20.20 -8.62 -0.43
N SER A 213 -20.64 -9.88 -0.50
CA SER A 213 -20.10 -10.94 0.35
C SER A 213 -18.61 -11.21 0.06
N ILE A 214 -17.85 -11.73 1.05
CA ILE A 214 -16.43 -12.08 0.86
C ILE A 214 -16.25 -13.06 -0.32
N THR A 215 -17.16 -14.00 -0.48
CA THR A 215 -17.10 -15.00 -1.57
C THR A 215 -17.34 -14.34 -2.92
N ASP A 216 -18.38 -13.53 -3.06
CA ASP A 216 -18.69 -12.86 -4.32
C ASP A 216 -17.61 -11.83 -4.68
N ALA A 217 -17.15 -11.02 -3.74
CA ALA A 217 -16.05 -10.08 -3.93
C ALA A 217 -14.77 -10.78 -4.40
N ALA A 218 -14.46 -11.97 -3.83
CA ALA A 218 -13.33 -12.77 -4.26
C ALA A 218 -13.48 -13.22 -5.73
N HIS A 219 -14.64 -13.74 -6.12
CA HIS A 219 -14.89 -14.15 -7.51
C HIS A 219 -14.85 -12.97 -8.47
N MET A 220 -15.48 -11.84 -8.15
CA MET A 220 -15.46 -10.62 -8.95
C MET A 220 -14.06 -10.05 -9.14
N ALA A 221 -13.15 -10.29 -8.18
CA ALA A 221 -11.74 -9.89 -8.26
C ALA A 221 -10.82 -10.97 -8.89
N GLY A 222 -11.35 -12.11 -9.31
CA GLY A 222 -10.60 -13.17 -10.00
C GLY A 222 -9.83 -14.12 -9.08
N PHE A 223 -10.20 -14.21 -7.79
CA PHE A 223 -9.76 -15.27 -6.90
C PHE A 223 -10.57 -16.56 -7.12
N SER A 224 -9.99 -17.71 -6.84
CA SER A 224 -10.68 -19.00 -6.98
C SER A 224 -11.84 -19.17 -6.00
N ASP A 225 -11.70 -18.62 -4.81
CA ASP A 225 -12.66 -18.71 -3.71
C ASP A 225 -12.35 -17.69 -2.61
N GLY A 226 -13.27 -17.52 -1.66
CA GLY A 226 -13.13 -16.61 -0.52
C GLY A 226 -11.97 -16.98 0.43
N ALA A 227 -11.64 -18.28 0.55
CA ALA A 227 -10.52 -18.72 1.39
C ALA A 227 -9.18 -18.32 0.76
N HIS A 228 -9.06 -18.40 -0.57
CA HIS A 228 -7.89 -17.91 -1.30
C HIS A 228 -7.74 -16.40 -1.13
N ALA A 229 -8.80 -15.62 -1.34
CA ALA A 229 -8.79 -14.17 -1.12
C ALA A 229 -8.38 -13.82 0.32
N THR A 230 -8.89 -14.56 1.31
CA THR A 230 -8.54 -14.38 2.73
C THR A 230 -7.06 -14.62 3.01
N ARG A 231 -6.48 -15.69 2.45
CA ARG A 231 -5.03 -15.97 2.61
C ARG A 231 -4.19 -14.85 1.98
N VAL A 232 -4.53 -14.42 0.76
CA VAL A 232 -3.83 -13.33 0.07
C VAL A 232 -3.98 -12.01 0.81
N CYS A 233 -5.15 -11.71 1.37
CA CYS A 233 -5.36 -10.51 2.18
C CYS A 233 -4.40 -10.50 3.39
N ARG A 234 -4.35 -11.58 4.17
CA ARG A 234 -3.42 -11.68 5.31
C ARG A 234 -1.95 -11.60 4.89
N GLU A 235 -1.57 -12.28 3.80
CA GLU A 235 -0.20 -12.24 3.26
C GLU A 235 0.22 -10.81 2.90
N LEU A 236 -0.69 -10.03 2.30
CA LEU A 236 -0.38 -8.72 1.74
C LEU A 236 -0.71 -7.55 2.66
N THR A 237 -1.54 -7.73 3.70
CA THR A 237 -1.97 -6.63 4.59
C THR A 237 -1.78 -6.92 6.07
N GLY A 238 -1.43 -8.16 6.44
CA GLY A 238 -1.30 -8.58 7.83
C GLY A 238 -2.62 -8.74 8.59
N ILE A 239 -3.78 -8.53 7.93
CA ILE A 239 -5.11 -8.60 8.54
C ILE A 239 -6.08 -9.42 7.68
N ALA A 240 -7.19 -9.88 8.27
CA ALA A 240 -8.22 -10.61 7.54
C ALA A 240 -9.20 -9.67 6.80
N PRO A 241 -9.84 -10.09 5.70
CA PRO A 241 -10.86 -9.29 5.00
C PRO A 241 -12.03 -8.89 5.90
N SER A 242 -12.40 -9.74 6.87
CA SER A 242 -13.43 -9.43 7.87
C SER A 242 -13.04 -8.25 8.77
N ASP A 243 -11.77 -8.09 9.07
CA ASP A 243 -11.27 -7.00 9.90
C ASP A 243 -11.21 -5.71 9.10
N VAL A 244 -10.84 -5.81 7.81
CA VAL A 244 -10.95 -4.69 6.87
C VAL A 244 -12.41 -4.24 6.73
N ALA A 245 -13.33 -5.17 6.47
CA ALA A 245 -14.76 -4.86 6.34
C ALA A 245 -15.32 -4.22 7.61
N ARG A 246 -14.92 -4.71 8.80
CA ARG A 246 -15.31 -4.12 10.09
C ARG A 246 -14.72 -2.73 10.30
N ALA A 247 -13.49 -2.50 9.86
CA ALA A 247 -12.86 -1.19 9.94
C ALA A 247 -13.48 -0.16 8.99
N LEU A 248 -14.14 -0.63 7.91
CA LEU A 248 -14.79 0.20 6.90
C LEU A 248 -16.31 0.39 7.15
N SER A 249 -16.94 -0.35 8.06
CA SER A 249 -18.35 -0.24 8.47
C SER A 249 -18.51 0.64 9.73
#